data_a5f093479e9a6ee1cf065b4d1fe2a38e
#
_entry.id   a5f093479e9a6ee1cf065b4d1fe2a38e
#
_cell.length_a   1.000
_cell.length_b   1.000
_cell.length_c   1.000
_cell.angle_alpha   90.00
_cell.angle_beta   90.00
_cell.angle_gamma   90.00
#
_symmetry.space_group_name_H-M   'P 1'
#
loop_
_entity.id
_entity.type
_entity.pdbx_description
1 polymer ?
#
loop_
_entity_poly.entity_id
_entity_poly.type
_entity_poly.pdbx_seq_one_letter_code
_entity_poly.pdbx_strand_id
1 'polypeptide(L)'
;MLFRSEEVAHCYGKNGYLKLGDDKGHGADLISPYTNTLRSDSLLMVSFRAVAFTDYMTGARDDNKITVEVLGGGVIRDFAQSEKTTIDLEAGYYDISSEEFPEDMWEGHDFLVFVAGTKANPITANTRVRIICGSLTQNSAVNNRIYLDNFYIRRLQKVEEDYFAENNGSGKDIILGAPFDEEEQE
;
A
#
# COMPACT_ATOMS: atom_id res chain seq x y z
N MET A 1 -13.51 -1.89 -8.91
CA MET A 1 -13.36 -1.61 -7.48
C MET A 1 -13.31 -0.09 -7.32
N LEU A 2 -14.17 0.51 -6.51
CA LEU A 2 -14.23 1.96 -6.36
C LEU A 2 -13.44 2.34 -5.10
N PHE A 3 -12.30 2.96 -5.28
CA PHE A 3 -11.55 3.60 -4.20
C PHE A 3 -12.17 4.95 -3.84
N ARG A 4 -12.03 5.34 -2.61
CA ARG A 4 -12.57 6.59 -2.08
C ARG A 4 -11.44 7.39 -1.41
N SER A 5 -11.43 8.70 -1.61
CA SER A 5 -10.71 9.66 -0.77
C SER A 5 -11.70 10.29 0.19
N GLU A 6 -11.35 10.45 1.46
CA GLU A 6 -12.28 11.03 2.45
C GLU A 6 -12.11 12.53 2.60
N GLU A 7 -10.92 13.07 2.37
CA GLU A 7 -10.69 14.47 2.74
C GLU A 7 -10.22 15.37 1.61
N VAL A 8 -9.48 14.88 0.61
CA VAL A 8 -8.90 15.80 -0.38
C VAL A 8 -8.82 15.22 -1.78
N ALA A 9 -9.27 16.02 -2.73
CA ALA A 9 -9.36 15.68 -4.15
C ALA A 9 -8.02 15.74 -4.90
N HIS A 10 -6.86 15.55 -4.24
CA HIS A 10 -5.56 15.57 -4.92
C HIS A 10 -5.09 14.17 -5.34
N CYS A 11 -6.04 13.31 -5.68
CA CYS A 11 -5.82 12.01 -6.30
C CYS A 11 -6.19 12.09 -7.77
N TYR A 12 -5.24 11.84 -8.66
CA TYR A 12 -5.40 12.00 -10.11
C TYR A 12 -5.22 10.66 -10.81
N GLY A 13 -6.28 10.21 -11.51
CA GLY A 13 -6.18 9.09 -12.43
C GLY A 13 -5.31 9.44 -13.64
N LYS A 14 -4.36 8.59 -13.95
CA LYS A 14 -3.50 8.65 -15.12
C LYS A 14 -3.67 7.39 -15.95
N ASN A 15 -3.07 7.35 -17.13
CA ASN A 15 -3.13 6.16 -17.96
C ASN A 15 -2.28 5.04 -17.31
N GLY A 16 -2.96 4.10 -16.65
CA GLY A 16 -2.35 2.93 -16.01
C GLY A 16 -1.90 3.10 -14.57
N TYR A 17 -2.00 4.30 -13.96
CA TYR A 17 -1.61 4.52 -12.56
C TYR A 17 -2.38 5.68 -11.90
N LEU A 18 -2.19 5.85 -10.60
CA LEU A 18 -2.70 6.99 -9.82
C LEU A 18 -1.54 7.90 -9.42
N LYS A 19 -1.77 9.21 -9.44
CA LYS A 19 -0.90 10.18 -8.80
C LYS A 19 -1.59 10.71 -7.54
N LEU A 20 -0.95 10.56 -6.39
CA LEU A 20 -1.37 11.13 -5.12
C LEU A 20 -0.55 12.38 -4.82
N GLY A 21 -1.23 13.43 -4.32
CA GLY A 21 -0.59 14.71 -4.02
C GLY A 21 -0.36 15.61 -5.24
N ASP A 22 0.05 16.84 -4.99
CA ASP A 22 0.28 17.84 -6.01
C ASP A 22 1.59 18.64 -5.81
N ASP A 23 1.83 19.60 -6.70
CA ASP A 23 2.98 20.51 -6.67
C ASP A 23 2.79 21.75 -5.80
N LYS A 24 1.75 21.76 -4.95
CA LYS A 24 1.44 22.85 -4.02
C LYS A 24 1.51 22.40 -2.57
N GLY A 25 2.10 21.24 -2.32
CA GLY A 25 2.25 20.66 -0.99
C GLY A 25 0.98 20.03 -0.41
N HIS A 26 -0.06 19.80 -1.24
CA HIS A 26 -1.23 19.06 -0.79
C HIS A 26 -0.93 17.56 -0.77
N GLY A 27 -1.26 16.91 0.34
CA GLY A 27 -1.29 15.46 0.42
C GLY A 27 -2.56 14.87 -0.21
N ALA A 28 -2.61 13.55 -0.27
CA ALA A 28 -3.77 12.80 -0.73
C ALA A 28 -3.87 11.46 -0.02
N ASP A 29 -5.06 10.88 -0.04
CA ASP A 29 -5.31 9.55 0.45
C ASP A 29 -6.08 8.69 -0.56
N LEU A 30 -5.92 7.38 -0.41
CA LEU A 30 -6.64 6.37 -1.18
C LEU A 30 -7.15 5.31 -0.21
N ILE A 31 -8.47 5.11 -0.14
CA ILE A 31 -9.09 4.16 0.77
C ILE A 31 -9.68 3.00 -0.03
N SER A 32 -9.39 1.77 0.40
CA SER A 32 -9.98 0.57 -0.20
C SER A 32 -11.49 0.51 0.04
N PRO A 33 -12.24 -0.22 -0.79
CA PRO A 33 -13.61 -0.61 -0.48
C PRO A 33 -13.68 -1.45 0.80
N TYR A 34 -14.89 -1.60 1.32
CA TYR A 34 -15.16 -2.53 2.42
C TYR A 34 -14.92 -3.99 2.03
N THR A 35 -14.43 -4.76 2.98
CA THR A 35 -14.12 -6.18 2.80
C THR A 35 -15.22 -7.03 3.43
N ASN A 36 -16.31 -7.24 2.71
CA ASN A 36 -17.58 -7.76 3.25
C ASN A 36 -17.61 -9.25 3.67
N THR A 37 -16.57 -10.03 3.40
CA THR A 37 -16.61 -11.50 3.59
C THR A 37 -15.51 -12.03 4.50
N LEU A 38 -14.89 -11.17 5.29
CA LEU A 38 -13.78 -11.54 6.16
C LEU A 38 -14.26 -12.06 7.52
N ARG A 39 -13.52 -13.00 8.07
CA ARG A 39 -13.66 -13.45 9.46
C ARG A 39 -12.75 -12.62 10.36
N SER A 40 -13.07 -12.61 11.66
CA SER A 40 -12.34 -11.83 12.66
C SER A 40 -10.85 -12.17 12.77
N ASP A 41 -10.48 -13.40 12.42
CA ASP A 41 -9.13 -13.96 12.43
C ASP A 41 -8.43 -13.98 11.05
N SER A 42 -9.04 -13.38 10.03
CA SER A 42 -8.45 -13.35 8.68
C SER A 42 -7.09 -12.67 8.68
N LEU A 43 -6.21 -13.16 7.81
CA LEU A 43 -4.95 -12.52 7.46
C LEU A 43 -5.06 -11.97 6.04
N LEU A 44 -4.78 -10.68 5.87
CA LEU A 44 -4.84 -9.99 4.60
C LEU A 44 -3.44 -9.64 4.13
N MET A 45 -3.20 -9.82 2.85
CA MET A 45 -2.06 -9.26 2.14
C MET A 45 -2.50 -8.00 1.39
N VAL A 46 -1.77 -6.93 1.62
CA VAL A 46 -1.91 -5.66 0.90
C VAL A 46 -0.66 -5.47 0.07
N SER A 47 -0.80 -5.35 -1.23
CA SER A 47 0.33 -5.08 -2.11
C SER A 47 0.04 -3.88 -2.99
N PHE A 48 1.08 -3.14 -3.33
CA PHE A 48 1.04 -2.03 -4.26
C PHE A 48 2.45 -1.70 -4.74
N ARG A 49 2.52 -0.96 -5.84
CA ARG A 49 3.76 -0.36 -6.32
C ARG A 49 3.70 1.14 -6.10
N ALA A 50 4.79 1.74 -5.66
CA ALA A 50 4.84 3.17 -5.45
C ALA A 50 6.22 3.74 -5.72
N VAL A 51 6.26 4.87 -6.44
CA VAL A 51 7.47 5.66 -6.67
C VAL A 51 7.19 7.13 -6.37
N ALA A 52 8.16 7.79 -5.76
CA ALA A 52 8.10 9.22 -5.50
C ALA A 52 8.54 10.01 -6.74
N PHE A 53 7.97 11.20 -6.88
CA PHE A 53 8.27 12.09 -7.99
C PHE A 53 9.72 12.58 -7.96
N THR A 54 10.34 12.55 -9.14
CA THR A 54 11.60 13.25 -9.43
C THR A 54 11.36 14.17 -10.62
N ASP A 55 11.81 15.41 -10.53
CA ASP A 55 11.79 16.35 -11.64
C ASP A 55 12.92 16.01 -12.61
N TYR A 56 12.57 15.64 -13.83
CA TYR A 56 13.53 15.19 -14.84
C TYR A 56 14.47 16.30 -15.32
N MET A 57 14.05 17.58 -15.23
CA MET A 57 14.86 18.73 -15.66
C MET A 57 15.89 19.12 -14.62
N THR A 58 15.52 19.09 -13.36
CA THR A 58 16.33 19.60 -12.25
C THR A 58 16.91 18.51 -11.37
N GLY A 59 16.40 17.30 -11.44
CA GLY A 59 16.70 16.22 -10.51
C GLY A 59 16.12 16.42 -9.11
N ALA A 60 15.30 17.46 -8.89
CA ALA A 60 14.66 17.70 -7.61
C ALA A 60 13.68 16.58 -7.25
N ARG A 61 13.69 16.17 -5.99
CA ARG A 61 12.89 15.07 -5.46
C ARG A 61 11.88 15.58 -4.46
N ASP A 62 10.67 15.05 -4.54
CA ASP A 62 9.64 15.24 -3.52
C ASP A 62 9.93 14.38 -2.28
N ASP A 63 9.22 14.64 -1.18
CA ASP A 63 9.19 13.73 -0.03
C ASP A 63 8.57 12.40 -0.46
N ASN A 64 9.15 11.30 0.00
CA ASN A 64 8.81 9.95 -0.45
C ASN A 64 8.06 9.11 0.59
N LYS A 65 7.62 9.75 1.68
CA LYS A 65 6.91 9.07 2.76
C LYS A 65 5.49 8.65 2.34
N ILE A 66 5.17 7.40 2.63
CA ILE A 66 3.83 6.81 2.49
C ILE A 66 3.42 6.28 3.86
N THR A 67 2.22 6.59 4.32
CA THR A 67 1.64 5.96 5.49
C THR A 67 0.54 4.99 5.06
N VAL A 68 0.64 3.74 5.48
CA VAL A 68 -0.44 2.75 5.35
C VAL A 68 -1.17 2.67 6.67
N GLU A 69 -2.48 2.82 6.64
CA GLU A 69 -3.36 2.82 7.81
C GLU A 69 -4.45 1.76 7.67
N VAL A 70 -4.74 1.05 8.75
CA VAL A 70 -5.87 0.12 8.83
C VAL A 70 -7.02 0.78 9.56
N LEU A 71 -8.19 0.81 8.94
CA LEU A 71 -9.42 1.39 9.45
C LEU A 71 -10.43 0.30 9.77
N GLY A 72 -11.27 0.52 10.79
CA GLY A 72 -12.44 -0.31 11.08
C GLY A 72 -12.14 -1.69 11.67
N GLY A 73 -10.92 -1.93 12.13
CA GLY A 73 -10.48 -3.17 12.77
C GLY A 73 -9.34 -3.87 12.03
N GLY A 74 -8.60 -4.70 12.75
CA GLY A 74 -7.34 -5.28 12.30
C GLY A 74 -6.13 -4.47 12.72
N VAL A 75 -4.96 -5.08 12.62
CA VAL A 75 -3.65 -4.46 12.91
C VAL A 75 -2.64 -4.84 11.83
N ILE A 76 -1.70 -3.96 11.57
CA ILE A 76 -0.56 -4.26 10.71
C ILE A 76 0.41 -5.17 11.50
N ARG A 77 0.81 -6.25 10.88
CA ARG A 77 1.85 -7.13 11.36
C ARG A 77 3.18 -6.72 10.74
N ASP A 78 4.09 -6.26 11.59
CA ASP A 78 5.49 -6.09 11.22
C ASP A 78 6.34 -7.26 11.75
N PHE A 79 7.61 -7.30 11.34
CA PHE A 79 8.55 -8.33 11.78
C PHE A 79 8.78 -8.34 13.32
N ALA A 80 8.53 -7.24 13.99
CA ALA A 80 8.63 -7.11 15.44
C ALA A 80 7.36 -7.58 16.15
N GLN A 81 6.36 -8.07 15.41
CA GLN A 81 5.04 -8.48 15.92
C GLN A 81 4.32 -7.37 16.71
N SER A 82 4.65 -6.12 16.45
CA SER A 82 3.95 -5.00 17.06
C SER A 82 2.56 -4.86 16.45
N GLU A 83 1.57 -4.61 17.30
CA GLU A 83 0.19 -4.37 16.89
C GLU A 83 0.00 -2.88 16.64
N LYS A 84 0.19 -2.45 15.39
CA LYS A 84 0.02 -1.07 14.96
C LYS A 84 -1.14 -0.97 13.96
N THR A 85 -1.83 0.13 13.97
CA THR A 85 -2.82 0.46 12.95
C THR A 85 -2.24 1.26 11.79
N THR A 86 -1.02 1.76 11.94
CA THR A 86 -0.30 2.54 10.94
C THR A 86 1.14 2.08 10.79
N ILE A 87 1.67 2.14 9.57
CA ILE A 87 3.09 1.98 9.26
C ILE A 87 3.53 3.03 8.26
N ASP A 88 4.70 3.62 8.50
CA ASP A 88 5.35 4.51 7.54
C ASP A 88 6.32 3.72 6.67
N LEU A 89 6.25 3.96 5.37
CA LEU A 89 7.10 3.38 4.34
C LEU A 89 7.74 4.51 3.53
N GLU A 90 8.85 4.21 2.87
CA GLU A 90 9.52 5.15 1.98
C GLU A 90 9.50 4.60 0.56
N ALA A 91 8.89 5.34 -0.36
CA ALA A 91 8.92 5.01 -1.78
C ALA A 91 10.32 5.29 -2.33
N GLY A 92 10.77 4.43 -3.26
CA GLY A 92 11.96 4.73 -4.03
C GLY A 92 11.73 5.89 -4.99
N TYR A 93 12.82 6.41 -5.52
CA TYR A 93 12.78 7.38 -6.60
C TYR A 93 13.10 6.69 -7.91
N TYR A 94 12.37 7.07 -8.93
CA TYR A 94 12.72 6.69 -10.27
C TYR A 94 13.68 7.73 -10.88
N ASP A 95 14.74 7.27 -11.51
CA ASP A 95 15.71 8.14 -12.18
C ASP A 95 15.19 8.48 -13.58
N ILE A 96 14.40 9.55 -13.64
CA ILE A 96 13.69 9.96 -14.86
C ILE A 96 14.70 10.71 -15.73
N SER A 97 15.05 10.11 -16.86
CA SER A 97 15.88 10.76 -17.88
C SER A 97 15.04 11.54 -18.94
N SER A 98 13.71 11.44 -18.88
CA SER A 98 12.79 12.10 -19.81
C SER A 98 11.43 12.39 -19.13
N GLU A 99 10.56 13.17 -19.79
CA GLU A 99 9.17 13.40 -19.34
C GLU A 99 8.29 12.15 -19.40
N GLU A 100 8.72 11.15 -20.15
CA GLU A 100 8.00 9.88 -20.27
C GLU A 100 8.36 8.96 -19.12
N PHE A 101 7.33 8.38 -18.50
CA PHE A 101 7.50 7.31 -17.52
C PHE A 101 7.76 6.01 -18.27
N PRO A 102 8.97 5.44 -18.19
CA PRO A 102 9.25 4.17 -18.85
C PRO A 102 8.51 3.02 -18.17
N GLU A 103 8.32 1.93 -18.92
CA GLU A 103 7.60 0.74 -18.44
C GLU A 103 8.25 0.09 -17.20
N ASP A 104 9.56 0.28 -17.03
CA ASP A 104 10.35 -0.27 -15.93
C ASP A 104 10.36 0.59 -14.66
N MET A 105 9.65 1.73 -14.63
CA MET A 105 9.62 2.62 -13.45
C MET A 105 9.17 1.93 -12.16
N TRP A 106 8.49 0.81 -12.29
CA TRP A 106 7.96 0.04 -11.16
C TRP A 106 8.88 -1.06 -10.67
N GLU A 107 9.96 -1.36 -11.37
CA GLU A 107 10.87 -2.45 -11.01
C GLU A 107 11.55 -2.16 -9.67
N GLY A 108 11.43 -3.11 -8.73
CA GLY A 108 11.99 -2.96 -7.38
C GLY A 108 11.21 -2.02 -6.44
N HIS A 109 10.04 -1.51 -6.86
CA HIS A 109 9.22 -0.59 -6.08
C HIS A 109 7.93 -1.22 -5.55
N ASP A 110 7.96 -2.52 -5.31
CA ASP A 110 6.84 -3.28 -4.75
C ASP A 110 6.82 -3.19 -3.22
N PHE A 111 5.61 -2.97 -2.67
CA PHE A 111 5.36 -2.97 -1.24
C PHE A 111 4.41 -4.11 -0.87
N LEU A 112 4.68 -4.70 0.29
CA LEU A 112 3.89 -5.76 0.86
C LEU A 112 3.64 -5.47 2.34
N VAL A 113 2.36 -5.41 2.72
CA VAL A 113 1.92 -5.17 4.09
C VAL A 113 0.91 -6.24 4.48
N PHE A 114 1.04 -6.80 5.69
CA PHE A 114 0.09 -7.78 6.21
C PHE A 114 -0.80 -7.15 7.27
N VAL A 115 -2.10 -7.45 7.20
CA VAL A 115 -3.11 -7.01 8.16
C VAL A 115 -3.77 -8.24 8.78
N ALA A 116 -3.69 -8.36 10.08
CA ALA A 116 -4.24 -9.48 10.84
C ALA A 116 -5.33 -9.03 11.81
N GLY A 117 -6.30 -9.91 12.04
CA GLY A 117 -7.22 -9.78 13.15
C GLY A 117 -6.59 -10.26 14.46
N THR A 118 -6.81 -9.53 15.54
CA THR A 118 -6.46 -9.94 16.90
C THR A 118 -7.69 -9.96 17.77
N LYS A 119 -7.56 -10.51 19.00
CA LYS A 119 -8.66 -10.49 19.95
C LYS A 119 -9.08 -9.07 20.34
N ALA A 120 -8.12 -8.15 20.44
CA ALA A 120 -8.37 -6.75 20.78
C ALA A 120 -8.85 -5.94 19.57
N ASN A 121 -8.34 -6.25 18.38
CA ASN A 121 -8.65 -5.57 17.13
C ASN A 121 -9.00 -6.61 16.04
N PRO A 122 -10.20 -7.20 16.08
CA PRO A 122 -10.59 -8.19 15.09
C PRO A 122 -10.80 -7.55 13.72
N ILE A 123 -10.56 -8.31 12.65
CA ILE A 123 -11.03 -7.93 11.31
C ILE A 123 -12.56 -7.87 11.33
N THR A 124 -13.14 -6.87 10.71
CA THR A 124 -14.58 -6.65 10.63
C THR A 124 -15.01 -6.38 9.19
N ALA A 125 -16.31 -6.34 8.94
CA ALA A 125 -16.86 -5.90 7.66
C ALA A 125 -16.52 -4.42 7.32
N ASN A 126 -16.09 -3.65 8.33
CA ASN A 126 -15.67 -2.26 8.15
C ASN A 126 -14.16 -2.10 7.97
N THR A 127 -13.40 -3.21 7.99
CA THR A 127 -11.95 -3.15 7.77
C THR A 127 -11.64 -2.65 6.38
N ARG A 128 -10.80 -1.64 6.31
CA ARG A 128 -10.30 -1.02 5.08
C ARG A 128 -8.83 -0.69 5.25
N VAL A 129 -8.14 -0.53 4.14
CA VAL A 129 -6.77 -0.04 4.10
C VAL A 129 -6.74 1.32 3.44
N ARG A 130 -6.04 2.24 4.05
CA ARG A 130 -5.83 3.60 3.58
C ARG A 130 -4.36 3.81 3.29
N ILE A 131 -4.04 4.36 2.13
CA ILE A 131 -2.71 4.84 1.78
C ILE A 131 -2.74 6.36 1.80
N ILE A 132 -1.80 6.96 2.51
CA ILE A 132 -1.71 8.42 2.69
C ILE A 132 -0.33 8.86 2.21
N CYS A 133 -0.27 9.95 1.44
CA CYS A 133 0.96 10.67 1.16
C CYS A 133 0.80 12.14 1.54
N GLY A 134 1.81 12.71 2.17
CA GLY A 134 1.80 14.09 2.62
C GLY A 134 0.77 14.39 3.72
N SER A 135 0.54 15.67 3.96
CA SER A 135 -0.46 16.14 4.93
C SER A 135 -1.82 16.32 4.25
N LEU A 136 -2.87 15.79 4.87
CA LEU A 136 -4.24 15.93 4.39
C LEU A 136 -4.91 17.24 4.84
N THR A 137 -4.36 17.89 5.86
CA THR A 137 -4.99 19.04 6.52
C THR A 137 -4.26 20.36 6.31
N GLN A 138 -3.01 20.32 5.84
CA GLN A 138 -2.15 21.50 5.68
C GLN A 138 -1.31 21.37 4.42
N ASN A 139 -1.05 22.50 3.74
CA ASN A 139 -0.06 22.52 2.67
C ASN A 139 1.33 22.37 3.29
N SER A 140 2.09 21.42 2.78
CA SER A 140 3.48 21.22 3.16
C SER A 140 4.39 22.20 2.40
N ALA A 141 5.50 22.59 3.02
CA ALA A 141 6.55 23.31 2.32
C ALA A 141 7.31 22.41 1.32
N VAL A 142 7.16 21.09 1.45
CA VAL A 142 7.75 20.08 0.57
C VAL A 142 6.61 19.35 -0.12
N ASN A 143 6.71 19.18 -1.42
CA ASN A 143 5.75 18.38 -2.19
C ASN A 143 5.89 16.90 -1.83
N ASN A 144 4.80 16.16 -1.96
CA ASN A 144 4.78 14.72 -1.72
C ASN A 144 3.92 14.06 -2.80
N ARG A 145 4.41 14.09 -4.04
CA ARG A 145 3.76 13.43 -5.16
C ARG A 145 4.23 11.99 -5.25
N ILE A 146 3.30 11.07 -5.06
CA ILE A 146 3.53 9.63 -5.17
C ILE A 146 2.74 9.09 -6.36
N TYR A 147 3.39 8.30 -7.18
CA TYR A 147 2.75 7.48 -8.21
C TYR A 147 2.49 6.09 -7.64
N LEU A 148 1.29 5.58 -7.84
CA LEU A 148 0.83 4.33 -7.25
C LEU A 148 0.16 3.47 -8.33
N ASP A 149 0.52 2.20 -8.34
CA ASP A 149 -0.04 1.19 -9.23
C ASP A 149 -0.28 -0.13 -8.49
N ASN A 150 -1.04 -1.01 -9.10
CA ASN A 150 -1.29 -2.38 -8.63
C ASN A 150 -1.71 -2.49 -7.16
N PHE A 151 -2.54 -1.54 -6.68
CA PHE A 151 -3.06 -1.62 -5.32
C PHE A 151 -4.04 -2.78 -5.20
N TYR A 152 -3.66 -3.77 -4.42
CA TYR A 152 -4.36 -5.03 -4.31
C TYR A 152 -4.49 -5.47 -2.85
N ILE A 153 -5.67 -5.96 -2.46
CA ILE A 153 -5.92 -6.54 -1.14
C ILE A 153 -6.57 -7.90 -1.35
N ARG A 154 -6.01 -8.92 -0.74
CA ARG A 154 -6.60 -10.24 -0.72
C ARG A 154 -6.47 -10.91 0.64
N ARG A 155 -7.37 -11.83 0.94
CA ARG A 155 -7.20 -12.74 2.04
C ARG A 155 -6.13 -13.78 1.67
N LEU A 156 -5.25 -14.12 2.62
CA LEU A 156 -4.36 -15.26 2.47
C LEU A 156 -5.13 -16.58 2.52
N GLN A 157 -4.67 -17.55 1.77
CA GLN A 157 -5.13 -18.93 1.87
C GLN A 157 -4.48 -19.61 3.08
N LYS A 158 -5.03 -20.75 3.53
CA LYS A 158 -4.55 -21.43 4.73
C LYS A 158 -3.06 -21.80 4.64
N VAL A 159 -2.61 -22.30 3.52
CA VAL A 159 -1.19 -22.64 3.29
C VAL A 159 -0.27 -21.43 3.43
N GLU A 160 -0.70 -20.28 2.93
CA GLU A 160 0.04 -19.02 3.05
C GLU A 160 0.03 -18.49 4.48
N GLU A 161 -1.08 -18.64 5.20
CA GLU A 161 -1.19 -18.29 6.62
C GLU A 161 -0.23 -19.14 7.48
N ASP A 162 -0.14 -20.44 7.20
CA ASP A 162 0.77 -21.35 7.90
C ASP A 162 2.23 -20.99 7.59
N TYR A 163 2.57 -20.75 6.33
CA TYR A 163 3.90 -20.28 5.93
C TYR A 163 4.27 -18.96 6.62
N PHE A 164 3.34 -17.99 6.64
CA PHE A 164 3.53 -16.70 7.31
C PHE A 164 3.78 -16.88 8.81
N ALA A 165 3.06 -17.77 9.48
CA ALA A 165 3.24 -18.07 10.90
C ALA A 165 4.60 -18.74 11.18
N GLU A 166 5.02 -19.70 10.36
CA GLU A 166 6.30 -20.41 10.48
C GLU A 166 7.51 -19.49 10.27
N ASN A 167 7.37 -18.47 9.44
CA ASN A 167 8.42 -17.49 9.14
C ASN A 167 8.31 -16.20 9.98
N ASN A 168 7.68 -16.25 11.14
CA ASN A 168 7.51 -15.11 12.06
C ASN A 168 6.90 -13.86 11.41
N GLY A 169 5.98 -14.07 10.48
CA GLY A 169 5.34 -12.99 9.76
C GLY A 169 6.16 -12.44 8.59
N SER A 170 7.24 -13.11 8.20
CA SER A 170 7.98 -12.79 6.99
C SER A 170 7.22 -13.29 5.76
N GLY A 171 6.80 -12.38 4.90
CA GLY A 171 6.18 -12.71 3.62
C GLY A 171 7.15 -12.72 2.44
N LYS A 172 8.45 -12.88 2.68
CA LYS A 172 9.50 -12.70 1.65
C LYS A 172 9.32 -13.57 0.41
N ASP A 173 8.76 -14.78 0.60
CA ASP A 173 8.56 -15.74 -0.49
C ASP A 173 7.11 -15.81 -0.96
N ILE A 174 6.22 -14.97 -0.42
CA ILE A 174 4.87 -14.82 -0.97
C ILE A 174 4.97 -14.01 -2.25
N ILE A 175 4.84 -14.68 -3.39
CA ILE A 175 4.97 -14.06 -4.70
C ILE A 175 3.72 -13.22 -4.99
N LEU A 176 3.93 -11.92 -5.19
CA LEU A 176 2.86 -10.98 -5.54
C LEU A 176 2.20 -11.38 -6.85
N GLY A 177 0.91 -11.71 -6.78
CA GLY A 177 0.08 -11.99 -7.96
C GLY A 177 0.25 -13.36 -8.61
N ALA A 178 1.12 -14.24 -8.11
CA ALA A 178 1.13 -15.63 -8.56
C ALA A 178 0.00 -16.41 -7.90
N PRO A 179 -0.84 -17.17 -8.64
CA PRO A 179 -1.68 -18.16 -8.00
C PRO A 179 -0.77 -19.21 -7.37
N PHE A 180 -1.06 -19.63 -6.14
CA PHE A 180 -0.49 -20.85 -5.60
C PHE A 180 -0.99 -22.01 -6.46
N ASP A 181 -0.10 -22.72 -7.10
CA ASP A 181 -0.47 -23.92 -7.83
C ASP A 181 -0.98 -24.97 -6.83
N GLU A 182 -2.27 -25.30 -6.94
CA GLU A 182 -2.92 -26.33 -6.12
C GLU A 182 -2.40 -27.76 -6.44
N GLU A 183 -1.41 -27.91 -7.33
CA GLU A 183 -0.99 -29.20 -7.88
C GLU A 183 0.08 -29.95 -7.06
N GLU A 184 0.54 -29.44 -5.91
CA GLU A 184 1.49 -30.17 -5.06
C GLU A 184 0.85 -30.84 -3.80
N GLN A 185 -0.42 -31.25 -3.89
CA GLN A 185 -1.04 -32.11 -2.88
C GLN A 185 -1.42 -33.46 -3.49
N GLU A 186 -0.42 -34.29 -3.80
CA GLU A 186 -0.59 -35.75 -3.88
C GLU A 186 0.13 -36.44 -2.72
#